data_63069ceb0e00bcd51c9977cba6076866
#
_entry.id   63069ceb0e00bcd51c9977cba6076866
#
_cell.length_a   1.000
_cell.length_b   1.000
_cell.length_c   1.000
_cell.angle_alpha   90.00
_cell.angle_beta   90.00
_cell.angle_gamma   90.00
#
_symmetry.space_group_name_H-M   'P 1'
#
loop_
_entity.id
_entity.type
_entity.pdbx_description
1 polymer ?
#
loop_
_entity_poly.entity_id
_entity_poly.type
_entity_poly.pdbx_seq_one_letter_code
_entity_poly.pdbx_strand_id
1 'polypeptide(L)'
;MKTPVLNIAPGKTVDYHGEPCLVLEHRKDGTLMLHLDQMTHAFGSSNNFAASSLRSHLNGPYLRSLTDGNPDEIITRTVDLTALNGSKEYGTCECKVAPLTLDELRKYHDILPLPESFEWSVTPWSTPEVNEDDKWEMGLITDGNVYYYYCTNAYGSRPAFLIPSSLTVEAEDANPLEQYSTRELAEELFRRITN
;
A
#
# COMPACT_ATOMS: atom_id res chain seq x y z
N MET A 1 -7.54 -9.66 18.60
CA MET A 1 -9.03 -9.51 18.59
C MET A 1 -9.44 -9.01 17.22
N LYS A 2 -10.42 -9.66 16.58
CA LYS A 2 -10.92 -9.18 15.26
C LYS A 2 -11.76 -7.94 15.44
N THR A 3 -11.44 -6.88 14.70
CA THR A 3 -12.17 -5.61 14.71
C THR A 3 -12.33 -5.09 13.27
N PRO A 4 -13.42 -4.36 12.93
CA PRO A 4 -13.54 -3.71 11.63
C PRO A 4 -12.33 -2.81 11.37
N VAL A 5 -11.75 -2.89 10.17
CA VAL A 5 -10.56 -2.10 9.84
C VAL A 5 -10.80 -0.59 9.97
N LEU A 6 -12.03 -0.13 9.77
CA LEU A 6 -12.44 1.27 9.98
C LEU A 6 -12.10 1.79 11.38
N ASN A 7 -12.08 0.92 12.39
CA ASN A 7 -11.79 1.29 13.78
C ASN A 7 -10.29 1.33 14.11
N ILE A 8 -9.44 1.04 13.14
CA ILE A 8 -7.98 1.02 13.30
C ILE A 8 -7.42 2.30 12.68
N ALA A 9 -6.71 3.08 13.46
CA ALA A 9 -6.17 4.36 12.98
C ALA A 9 -5.15 4.17 11.85
N PRO A 10 -5.07 5.09 10.86
CA PRO A 10 -3.96 5.14 9.91
C PRO A 10 -2.60 5.14 10.63
N GLY A 11 -1.61 4.44 10.05
CA GLY A 11 -0.30 4.22 10.66
C GLY A 11 -0.20 3.01 11.60
N LYS A 12 -1.30 2.29 11.81
CA LYS A 12 -1.29 1.04 12.60
C LYS A 12 -1.17 -0.18 11.70
N THR A 13 -0.46 -1.20 12.20
CA THR A 13 -0.31 -2.50 11.53
C THR A 13 -1.41 -3.46 11.96
N VAL A 14 -1.85 -4.28 11.03
CA VAL A 14 -2.83 -5.34 11.21
C VAL A 14 -2.37 -6.61 10.53
N ASP A 15 -2.84 -7.75 11.00
CA ASP A 15 -2.76 -9.01 10.27
C ASP A 15 -3.94 -9.12 9.30
N TYR A 16 -3.64 -9.25 8.01
CA TYR A 16 -4.60 -9.49 6.94
C TYR A 16 -4.28 -10.81 6.26
N HIS A 17 -5.04 -11.87 6.56
CA HIS A 17 -4.79 -13.25 6.09
C HIS A 17 -3.39 -13.80 6.40
N GLY A 18 -2.82 -13.43 7.57
CA GLY A 18 -1.48 -13.83 7.98
C GLY A 18 -0.35 -12.92 7.47
N GLU A 19 -0.69 -11.86 6.76
CA GLU A 19 0.26 -10.90 6.18
C GLU A 19 0.23 -9.57 6.94
N PRO A 20 1.39 -8.98 7.31
CA PRO A 20 1.46 -7.71 8.02
C PRO A 20 1.12 -6.55 7.08
N CYS A 21 0.05 -5.83 7.38
CA CYS A 21 -0.44 -4.74 6.55
C CYS A 21 -0.60 -3.45 7.35
N LEU A 22 -0.16 -2.33 6.77
CA LEU A 22 -0.31 -0.99 7.32
C LEU A 22 -1.63 -0.38 6.84
N VAL A 23 -2.43 0.17 7.75
CA VAL A 23 -3.59 1.01 7.41
C VAL A 23 -3.07 2.36 6.95
N LEU A 24 -3.32 2.72 5.69
CA LEU A 24 -2.90 4.02 5.13
C LEU A 24 -3.97 5.10 5.27
N GLU A 25 -5.20 4.78 4.87
CA GLU A 25 -6.28 5.76 4.81
C GLU A 25 -7.65 5.09 4.77
N HIS A 26 -8.61 5.66 5.51
CA HIS A 26 -10.03 5.36 5.33
C HIS A 26 -10.61 6.28 4.26
N ARG A 27 -11.01 5.70 3.14
CA ARG A 27 -11.62 6.39 2.01
C ARG A 27 -13.13 6.15 1.99
N LYS A 28 -13.84 6.91 1.18
CA LYS A 28 -15.30 6.77 1.02
C LYS A 28 -15.69 5.38 0.48
N ASP A 29 -14.86 4.79 -0.34
CA ASP A 29 -15.06 3.52 -1.03
C ASP A 29 -14.41 2.31 -0.33
N GLY A 30 -13.60 2.54 0.72
CA GLY A 30 -12.93 1.48 1.47
C GLY A 30 -11.74 1.98 2.29
N THR A 31 -10.97 1.04 2.82
CA THR A 31 -9.72 1.33 3.54
C THR A 31 -8.53 0.92 2.67
N LEU A 32 -7.62 1.87 2.41
CA LEU A 32 -6.38 1.59 1.69
C LEU A 32 -5.36 0.98 2.65
N MET A 33 -4.83 -0.16 2.27
CA MET A 33 -3.83 -0.95 2.98
C MET A 33 -2.53 -1.01 2.19
N LEU A 34 -1.40 -1.17 2.89
CA LEU A 34 -0.09 -1.48 2.30
C LEU A 34 0.44 -2.76 2.93
N HIS A 35 0.76 -3.77 2.12
CA HIS A 35 1.51 -4.94 2.60
C HIS A 35 2.94 -4.52 2.95
N LEU A 36 3.40 -4.86 4.16
CA LEU A 36 4.68 -4.35 4.66
C LEU A 36 5.89 -5.11 4.13
N ASP A 37 5.74 -6.40 3.85
CA ASP A 37 6.83 -7.22 3.33
C ASP A 37 7.11 -6.89 1.86
N GLN A 38 8.37 -6.61 1.55
CA GLN A 38 8.80 -6.37 0.19
C GLN A 38 8.89 -7.69 -0.60
N MET A 39 8.21 -7.72 -1.73
CA MET A 39 8.43 -8.76 -2.74
C MET A 39 9.37 -8.24 -3.83
N THR A 40 10.23 -9.11 -4.38
CA THR A 40 11.15 -8.75 -5.46
C THR A 40 10.60 -9.17 -6.81
N HIS A 41 10.45 -8.21 -7.73
CA HIS A 41 9.97 -8.46 -9.09
C HIS A 41 10.49 -7.40 -10.07
N ALA A 42 10.73 -7.78 -11.34
CA ALA A 42 10.95 -6.79 -12.38
C ALA A 42 9.66 -6.00 -12.63
N PHE A 43 9.77 -4.68 -12.87
CA PHE A 43 8.59 -3.89 -13.21
C PHE A 43 7.96 -4.38 -14.52
N GLY A 44 8.77 -4.48 -15.57
CA GLY A 44 8.33 -4.95 -16.88
C GLY A 44 9.33 -4.67 -17.99
N SER A 45 8.89 -4.75 -19.23
CA SER A 45 9.67 -4.36 -20.41
C SER A 45 9.62 -2.85 -20.70
N SER A 46 8.68 -2.13 -20.07
CA SER A 46 8.53 -0.67 -20.13
C SER A 46 7.98 -0.16 -18.79
N ASN A 47 7.99 1.16 -18.60
CA ASN A 47 7.49 1.84 -17.41
C ASN A 47 5.96 2.07 -17.42
N ASN A 48 5.23 1.49 -18.35
CA ASN A 48 3.77 1.49 -18.33
C ASN A 48 3.24 0.40 -17.40
N PHE A 49 2.83 0.77 -16.20
CA PHE A 49 2.29 -0.17 -15.22
C PHE A 49 1.11 -0.97 -15.78
N ALA A 50 0.22 -0.36 -16.55
CA ALA A 50 -0.96 -1.04 -17.10
C ALA A 50 -0.62 -2.26 -17.97
N ALA A 51 0.56 -2.26 -18.61
CA ALA A 51 1.07 -3.35 -19.45
C ALA A 51 2.21 -4.15 -18.80
N SER A 52 2.56 -3.86 -17.53
CA SER A 52 3.74 -4.42 -16.87
C SER A 52 3.57 -5.87 -16.41
N SER A 53 4.69 -6.59 -16.32
CA SER A 53 4.70 -7.93 -15.71
C SER A 53 4.43 -7.87 -14.21
N LEU A 54 4.84 -6.79 -13.54
CA LEU A 54 4.54 -6.55 -12.13
C LEU A 54 3.03 -6.48 -11.90
N ARG A 55 2.30 -5.68 -12.71
CA ARG A 55 0.84 -5.63 -12.62
C ARG A 55 0.18 -7.01 -12.81
N SER A 56 0.65 -7.76 -13.79
CA SER A 56 0.13 -9.10 -14.08
C SER A 56 0.34 -10.05 -12.91
N HIS A 57 1.52 -9.98 -12.28
CA HIS A 57 1.84 -10.76 -11.09
C HIS A 57 0.97 -10.33 -9.90
N LEU A 58 0.90 -9.02 -9.60
CA LEU A 58 0.15 -8.48 -8.47
C LEU A 58 -1.35 -8.76 -8.54
N ASN A 59 -1.94 -8.67 -9.75
CA ASN A 59 -3.38 -8.88 -9.95
C ASN A 59 -3.73 -10.33 -10.37
N GLY A 60 -2.76 -11.22 -10.33
CA GLY A 60 -2.90 -12.65 -10.62
C GLY A 60 -2.48 -13.53 -9.44
N PRO A 61 -1.26 -14.11 -9.48
CA PRO A 61 -0.80 -15.03 -8.43
C PRO A 61 -0.79 -14.40 -7.04
N TYR A 62 -0.24 -13.19 -6.91
CA TYR A 62 -0.15 -12.49 -5.63
C TYR A 62 -1.54 -12.21 -5.03
N LEU A 63 -2.47 -11.64 -5.81
CA LEU A 63 -3.83 -11.36 -5.34
C LEU A 63 -4.53 -12.63 -4.82
N ARG A 64 -4.37 -13.75 -5.50
CA ARG A 64 -4.95 -15.03 -5.06
C ARG A 64 -4.35 -15.51 -3.74
N SER A 65 -3.03 -15.34 -3.55
CA SER A 65 -2.35 -15.67 -2.29
C SER A 65 -2.81 -14.77 -1.15
N LEU A 66 -2.79 -13.45 -1.38
CA LEU A 66 -3.17 -12.44 -0.39
C LEU A 66 -4.60 -12.61 0.14
N THR A 67 -5.50 -13.16 -0.65
CA THR A 67 -6.93 -13.27 -0.32
C THR A 67 -7.39 -14.71 -0.06
N ASP A 68 -6.47 -15.64 0.15
CA ASP A 68 -6.78 -17.07 0.30
C ASP A 68 -7.70 -17.60 -0.82
N GLY A 69 -7.52 -17.07 -2.04
CA GLY A 69 -8.31 -17.46 -3.22
C GLY A 69 -9.63 -16.71 -3.41
N ASN A 70 -9.93 -15.70 -2.59
CA ASN A 70 -11.13 -14.85 -2.71
C ASN A 70 -10.80 -13.43 -3.23
N PRO A 71 -10.45 -13.22 -4.50
CA PRO A 71 -10.01 -11.92 -5.01
C PRO A 71 -11.10 -10.85 -4.95
N ASP A 72 -12.38 -11.20 -4.80
CA ASP A 72 -13.48 -10.23 -4.74
C ASP A 72 -13.56 -9.50 -3.40
N GLU A 73 -12.77 -9.92 -2.42
CA GLU A 73 -12.56 -9.19 -1.17
C GLU A 73 -11.80 -7.87 -1.38
N ILE A 74 -10.98 -7.77 -2.42
CA ILE A 74 -10.25 -6.54 -2.77
C ILE A 74 -11.07 -5.71 -3.76
N ILE A 75 -11.28 -4.45 -3.40
CA ILE A 75 -11.99 -3.47 -4.22
C ILE A 75 -11.07 -3.00 -5.36
N THR A 76 -11.60 -2.94 -6.58
CA THR A 76 -10.89 -2.33 -7.71
C THR A 76 -10.69 -0.83 -7.46
N ARG A 77 -9.47 -0.34 -7.64
CA ARG A 77 -9.12 1.08 -7.54
C ARG A 77 -8.58 1.61 -8.86
N THR A 78 -8.79 2.89 -9.10
CA THR A 78 -8.17 3.62 -10.20
C THR A 78 -6.82 4.16 -9.74
N VAL A 79 -5.76 3.83 -10.46
CA VAL A 79 -4.39 4.28 -10.21
C VAL A 79 -4.00 5.28 -11.30
N ASP A 80 -3.55 6.46 -10.91
CA ASP A 80 -3.05 7.50 -11.82
C ASP A 80 -1.63 7.14 -12.27
N LEU A 81 -1.41 7.08 -13.59
CA LEU A 81 -0.13 6.79 -14.22
C LEU A 81 0.52 8.05 -14.82
N THR A 82 0.16 9.22 -14.32
CA THR A 82 0.83 10.48 -14.69
C THR A 82 2.31 10.39 -14.36
N ALA A 83 3.16 10.61 -15.36
CA ALA A 83 4.61 10.54 -15.19
C ALA A 83 5.16 11.70 -14.34
N LEU A 84 6.37 11.53 -13.80
CA LEU A 84 7.06 12.55 -13.00
C LEU A 84 7.16 13.91 -13.70
N ASN A 85 7.31 13.92 -15.03
CA ASN A 85 7.35 15.13 -15.87
C ASN A 85 5.96 15.71 -16.20
N GLY A 86 4.88 15.10 -15.69
CA GLY A 86 3.50 15.54 -15.91
C GLY A 86 2.81 14.98 -17.15
N SER A 87 3.47 14.14 -17.96
CA SER A 87 2.81 13.48 -19.10
C SER A 87 1.70 12.54 -18.61
N LYS A 88 0.56 12.57 -19.30
CA LYS A 88 -0.63 11.75 -19.02
C LYS A 88 -0.88 10.69 -20.10
N GLU A 89 0.11 10.39 -20.92
CA GLU A 89 -0.02 9.43 -22.03
C GLU A 89 -0.57 8.07 -21.59
N TYR A 90 -0.14 7.58 -20.41
CA TYR A 90 -0.61 6.29 -19.89
C TYR A 90 -1.97 6.36 -19.18
N GLY A 91 -2.48 7.57 -18.91
CA GLY A 91 -3.79 7.78 -18.30
C GLY A 91 -3.90 7.18 -16.91
N THR A 92 -4.86 6.27 -16.76
CA THR A 92 -5.13 5.57 -15.49
C THR A 92 -5.17 4.05 -15.69
N CYS A 93 -4.99 3.30 -14.60
CA CYS A 93 -5.10 1.85 -14.59
C CYS A 93 -6.10 1.39 -13.54
N GLU A 94 -7.11 0.63 -13.97
CA GLU A 94 -8.02 -0.08 -13.08
C GLU A 94 -7.37 -1.39 -12.64
N CYS A 95 -7.17 -1.56 -11.33
CA CYS A 95 -6.58 -2.77 -10.76
C CYS A 95 -6.96 -2.95 -9.29
N LYS A 96 -6.83 -4.15 -8.77
CA LYS A 96 -7.07 -4.46 -7.35
C LYS A 96 -5.84 -4.17 -6.51
N VAL A 97 -4.65 -4.47 -7.04
CA VAL A 97 -3.36 -4.34 -6.35
C VAL A 97 -2.35 -3.59 -7.21
N ALA A 98 -1.68 -2.62 -6.63
CA ALA A 98 -0.60 -1.86 -7.25
C ALA A 98 0.36 -1.29 -6.19
N PRO A 99 1.63 -1.05 -6.49
CA PRO A 99 2.46 -0.16 -5.68
C PRO A 99 1.84 1.23 -5.54
N LEU A 100 2.30 2.02 -4.59
CA LEU A 100 1.87 3.41 -4.44
C LEU A 100 2.43 4.28 -5.58
N THR A 101 1.68 5.34 -5.94
CA THR A 101 2.20 6.44 -6.76
C THR A 101 3.16 7.30 -5.94
N LEU A 102 4.00 8.12 -6.59
CA LEU A 102 4.83 9.10 -5.86
C LEU A 102 3.99 10.09 -5.05
N ASP A 103 2.81 10.45 -5.52
CA ASP A 103 1.91 11.34 -4.78
C ASP A 103 1.32 10.66 -3.54
N GLU A 104 0.97 9.37 -3.64
CA GLU A 104 0.58 8.57 -2.47
C GLU A 104 1.76 8.39 -1.50
N LEU A 105 2.98 8.15 -1.98
CA LEU A 105 4.18 8.06 -1.16
C LEU A 105 4.44 9.37 -0.39
N ARG A 106 4.31 10.54 -1.05
CA ARG A 106 4.41 11.85 -0.40
C ARG A 106 3.29 12.07 0.62
N LYS A 107 2.07 11.67 0.29
CA LYS A 107 0.90 11.81 1.17
C LYS A 107 1.04 11.04 2.47
N TYR A 108 1.60 9.84 2.42
CA TYR A 108 1.68 8.94 3.57
C TYR A 108 3.07 8.91 4.22
N HIS A 109 3.99 9.80 3.84
CA HIS A 109 5.41 9.74 4.25
C HIS A 109 5.63 9.66 5.77
N ASP A 110 4.76 10.28 6.58
CA ASP A 110 4.86 10.29 8.04
C ASP A 110 4.57 8.93 8.70
N ILE A 111 3.86 8.05 8.01
CA ILE A 111 3.44 6.75 8.53
C ILE A 111 4.08 5.56 7.79
N LEU A 112 4.70 5.82 6.64
CA LEU A 112 5.35 4.76 5.86
C LEU A 112 6.70 4.38 6.47
N PRO A 113 6.97 3.10 6.76
CA PRO A 113 8.32 2.67 7.08
C PRO A 113 9.21 2.77 5.85
N LEU A 114 10.49 3.09 6.06
CA LEU A 114 11.48 3.11 4.98
C LEU A 114 11.60 1.71 4.35
N PRO A 115 11.82 1.62 3.02
CA PRO A 115 12.01 0.35 2.36
C PRO A 115 13.39 -0.25 2.70
N GLU A 116 13.48 -1.58 2.72
CA GLU A 116 14.75 -2.29 2.96
C GLU A 116 15.71 -2.22 1.76
N SER A 117 15.15 -2.09 0.56
CA SER A 117 15.87 -1.93 -0.70
C SER A 117 15.12 -0.95 -1.59
N PHE A 118 15.63 -0.64 -2.79
CA PHE A 118 14.86 0.14 -3.76
C PHE A 118 13.49 -0.52 -4.00
N GLU A 119 12.45 0.30 -4.00
CA GLU A 119 11.07 -0.11 -4.09
C GLU A 119 10.36 0.62 -5.23
N TRP A 120 9.71 -0.13 -6.13
CA TRP A 120 8.96 0.42 -7.24
C TRP A 120 7.77 1.26 -6.76
N SER A 121 7.59 2.44 -7.38
CA SER A 121 6.29 3.12 -7.48
C SER A 121 5.59 2.73 -8.79
N VAL A 122 4.41 3.28 -9.06
CA VAL A 122 3.77 3.16 -10.39
C VAL A 122 3.87 4.45 -11.19
N THR A 123 4.69 5.39 -10.75
CA THR A 123 4.89 6.68 -11.43
C THR A 123 6.05 6.57 -12.41
N PRO A 124 5.81 6.63 -13.73
CA PRO A 124 6.88 6.58 -14.72
C PRO A 124 7.79 7.82 -14.61
N TRP A 125 9.08 7.68 -14.88
CA TRP A 125 9.97 8.82 -14.97
C TRP A 125 9.57 9.77 -16.12
N SER A 126 9.22 9.20 -17.28
CA SER A 126 8.74 9.87 -18.48
C SER A 126 7.90 8.91 -19.29
N THR A 127 7.27 9.40 -20.37
CA THR A 127 6.56 8.57 -21.33
C THR A 127 7.11 8.76 -22.74
N PRO A 128 6.87 7.85 -23.70
CA PRO A 128 7.38 7.93 -25.08
C PRO A 128 6.98 9.23 -25.81
N GLU A 129 5.82 9.81 -25.50
CA GLU A 129 5.37 11.09 -26.09
C GLU A 129 6.36 12.23 -25.79
N VAL A 130 7.02 12.20 -24.63
CA VAL A 130 7.94 13.27 -24.20
C VAL A 130 9.40 12.86 -24.36
N ASN A 131 9.70 11.60 -24.07
CA ASN A 131 11.04 11.03 -24.21
C ASN A 131 10.92 9.60 -24.72
N GLU A 132 11.51 9.29 -25.85
CA GLU A 132 11.43 7.96 -26.49
C GLU A 132 11.83 6.79 -25.60
N ASP A 133 12.53 7.05 -24.48
CA ASP A 133 12.94 6.02 -23.53
C ASP A 133 11.86 5.77 -22.44
N ASP A 134 11.13 4.66 -22.60
CA ASP A 134 10.12 4.15 -21.67
C ASP A 134 10.67 3.10 -20.68
N LYS A 135 11.98 3.09 -20.42
CA LYS A 135 12.64 2.04 -19.63
C LYS A 135 12.87 2.40 -18.17
N TRP A 136 12.62 3.66 -17.78
CA TRP A 136 12.92 4.15 -16.45
C TRP A 136 11.66 4.29 -15.59
N GLU A 137 11.66 3.62 -14.46
CA GLU A 137 10.57 3.69 -13.47
C GLU A 137 11.06 4.30 -12.17
N MET A 138 10.18 5.08 -11.53
CA MET A 138 10.46 5.73 -10.25
C MET A 138 10.25 4.80 -9.07
N GLY A 139 10.95 5.08 -7.99
CA GLY A 139 10.74 4.38 -6.73
C GLY A 139 11.46 5.05 -5.57
N LEU A 140 11.32 4.47 -4.37
CA LEU A 140 11.98 4.90 -3.15
C LEU A 140 13.28 4.12 -2.94
N ILE A 141 14.31 4.79 -2.46
CA ILE A 141 15.51 4.16 -1.91
C ILE A 141 15.44 4.13 -0.37
N THR A 142 16.37 3.42 0.26
CA THR A 142 16.38 3.10 1.70
C THR A 142 16.43 4.31 2.65
N ASP A 143 16.77 5.48 2.17
CA ASP A 143 16.76 6.74 2.94
C ASP A 143 15.51 7.60 2.74
N GLY A 144 14.50 7.06 1.98
CA GLY A 144 13.25 7.76 1.69
C GLY A 144 13.31 8.72 0.51
N ASN A 145 14.47 8.89 -0.14
CA ASN A 145 14.55 9.68 -1.36
C ASN A 145 14.01 8.91 -2.56
N VAL A 146 13.61 9.66 -3.58
CA VAL A 146 13.12 9.11 -4.84
C VAL A 146 14.29 8.95 -5.81
N TYR A 147 14.33 7.80 -6.49
CA TYR A 147 15.28 7.51 -7.54
C TYR A 147 14.59 6.77 -8.70
N TYR A 148 15.32 6.42 -9.75
CA TYR A 148 14.81 5.67 -10.90
C TYR A 148 15.78 4.60 -11.35
N TYR A 149 15.22 3.48 -11.84
CA TYR A 149 15.98 2.37 -12.37
C TYR A 149 15.33 1.78 -13.62
N TYR A 150 16.07 0.95 -14.34
CA TYR A 150 15.55 0.21 -15.49
C TYR A 150 14.46 -0.77 -15.06
N CYS A 151 13.32 -0.72 -15.74
CA CYS A 151 12.13 -1.56 -15.48
C CYS A 151 12.42 -3.06 -15.51
N THR A 152 13.45 -3.47 -16.26
CA THR A 152 13.86 -4.89 -16.36
C THR A 152 14.62 -5.41 -15.14
N ASN A 153 15.08 -4.53 -14.26
CA ASN A 153 15.74 -4.94 -13.04
C ASN A 153 14.69 -5.49 -12.04
N ALA A 154 15.11 -6.47 -11.23
CA ALA A 154 14.28 -6.99 -10.15
C ALA A 154 14.58 -6.22 -8.86
N TYR A 155 13.58 -5.46 -8.39
CA TYR A 155 13.64 -4.68 -7.15
C TYR A 155 12.42 -4.92 -6.27
N GLY A 156 12.43 -4.32 -5.08
CA GLY A 156 11.36 -4.41 -4.12
C GLY A 156 10.04 -3.80 -4.61
N SER A 157 8.95 -4.30 -4.08
CA SER A 157 7.62 -3.70 -4.22
C SER A 157 6.82 -4.03 -2.97
N ARG A 158 6.18 -3.04 -2.38
CA ARG A 158 5.15 -3.21 -1.35
C ARG A 158 3.79 -2.92 -1.96
N PRO A 159 2.97 -3.96 -2.16
CA PRO A 159 1.67 -3.80 -2.81
C PRO A 159 0.67 -3.07 -1.92
N ALA A 160 -0.08 -2.13 -2.50
CA ALA A 160 -1.21 -1.47 -1.87
C ALA A 160 -2.52 -1.91 -2.50
N PHE A 161 -3.56 -2.05 -1.67
CA PHE A 161 -4.87 -2.55 -2.07
C PHE A 161 -5.98 -1.94 -1.22
N LEU A 162 -7.20 -1.95 -1.73
CA LEU A 162 -8.37 -1.37 -1.08
C LEU A 162 -9.33 -2.47 -0.62
N ILE A 163 -9.71 -2.48 0.66
CA ILE A 163 -10.66 -3.43 1.24
C ILE A 163 -11.92 -2.72 1.76
N PRO A 164 -13.07 -3.43 1.87
CA PRO A 164 -14.23 -2.88 2.55
C PRO A 164 -13.89 -2.46 3.98
N SER A 165 -14.24 -1.23 4.37
CA SER A 165 -13.93 -0.71 5.71
C SER A 165 -14.62 -1.46 6.86
N SER A 166 -15.66 -2.24 6.54
CA SER A 166 -16.34 -3.14 7.47
C SER A 166 -15.66 -4.49 7.66
N LEU A 167 -14.66 -4.82 6.82
CA LEU A 167 -13.93 -6.07 6.95
C LEU A 167 -13.21 -6.13 8.30
N THR A 168 -13.25 -7.30 8.96
CA THR A 168 -12.61 -7.48 10.26
C THR A 168 -11.22 -8.06 10.10
N VAL A 169 -10.24 -7.44 10.74
CA VAL A 169 -8.82 -7.84 10.75
C VAL A 169 -8.34 -8.06 12.19
N GLU A 170 -7.20 -8.69 12.34
CA GLU A 170 -6.52 -8.81 13.63
C GLU A 170 -5.54 -7.64 13.80
N ALA A 171 -5.79 -6.76 14.78
CA ALA A 171 -4.87 -5.66 15.08
C ALA A 171 -3.65 -6.23 15.83
N GLU A 172 -2.44 -6.03 15.30
CA GLU A 172 -1.20 -6.49 15.95
C GLU A 172 -0.91 -5.72 17.24
N ASP A 173 -1.23 -4.42 17.28
CA ASP A 173 -1.02 -3.51 18.41
C ASP A 173 -2.32 -3.04 19.06
N ALA A 174 -3.34 -3.86 19.13
CA ALA A 174 -4.49 -3.52 19.95
C ALA A 174 -4.03 -3.37 21.40
N ASN A 175 -3.60 -2.14 21.79
CA ASN A 175 -3.44 -1.82 23.19
C ASN A 175 -4.76 -2.17 23.88
N PRO A 176 -4.80 -3.17 24.76
CA PRO A 176 -6.05 -3.60 25.41
C PRO A 176 -6.78 -2.46 26.09
N LEU A 177 -6.11 -1.32 26.30
CA LEU A 177 -6.65 -0.13 26.94
C LEU A 177 -7.30 0.84 25.94
N GLU A 178 -7.04 0.74 24.63
CA GLU A 178 -7.64 1.62 23.61
C GLU A 178 -9.16 1.37 23.42
N GLN A 179 -9.66 0.22 23.83
CA GLN A 179 -11.09 -0.10 23.82
C GLN A 179 -11.88 0.63 24.94
N TYR A 180 -11.17 1.25 25.91
CA TYR A 180 -11.78 1.97 27.03
C TYR A 180 -11.60 3.47 26.83
N SER A 181 -12.65 4.25 27.12
CA SER A 181 -12.54 5.70 27.17
C SER A 181 -11.58 6.13 28.29
N THR A 182 -10.97 7.31 28.14
CA THR A 182 -10.12 7.90 29.19
C THR A 182 -10.84 7.96 30.55
N ARG A 183 -12.17 8.13 30.54
CA ARG A 183 -13.00 8.14 31.75
C ARG A 183 -13.05 6.76 32.41
N GLU A 184 -13.33 5.71 31.63
CA GLU A 184 -13.38 4.33 32.16
C GLU A 184 -12.02 3.89 32.72
N LEU A 185 -10.93 4.25 32.05
CA LEU A 185 -9.58 3.99 32.54
C LEU A 185 -9.29 4.75 33.84
N ALA A 186 -9.73 6.00 33.95
CA ALA A 186 -9.55 6.79 35.17
C ALA A 186 -10.40 6.24 36.33
N GLU A 187 -11.66 5.84 36.09
CA GLU A 187 -12.54 5.25 37.08
C GLU A 187 -11.97 3.92 37.61
N GLU A 188 -11.46 3.05 36.73
CA GLU A 188 -10.83 1.78 37.14
C GLU A 188 -9.52 2.01 37.91
N LEU A 189 -8.68 2.96 37.51
CA LEU A 189 -7.46 3.33 38.22
C LEU A 189 -7.81 3.84 39.63
N PHE A 190 -8.81 4.71 39.75
CA PHE A 190 -9.26 5.25 41.04
C PHE A 190 -9.79 4.15 41.96
N ARG A 191 -10.54 3.20 41.42
CA ARG A 191 -11.04 2.03 42.16
C ARG A 191 -9.91 1.17 42.73
N ARG A 192 -8.80 0.98 41.98
CA ARG A 192 -7.63 0.19 42.42
C ARG A 192 -6.78 0.89 43.47
N ILE A 193 -6.74 2.21 43.48
CA ILE A 193 -5.95 3.00 44.42
C ILE A 193 -6.69 3.15 45.75
N THR A 194 -8.04 3.09 45.76
CA THR A 194 -8.88 3.30 46.94
C THR A 194 -9.30 2.02 47.66
N ASN A 195 -8.93 0.85 47.16
CA ASN A 195 -9.06 -0.47 47.81
C ASN A 195 -7.69 -1.03 48.25
#